data_a66c2b8392dd5b64ac244b2e85bc86b1
#
_entry.id   a66c2b8392dd5b64ac244b2e85bc86b1
#
_cell.length_a   1.000
_cell.length_b   1.000
_cell.length_c   1.000
_cell.angle_alpha   90.00
_cell.angle_beta   90.00
_cell.angle_gamma   90.00
#
_symmetry.space_group_name_H-M   'P 1'
#
loop_
_entity.id
_entity.type
_entity.pdbx_description
1 polymer ?
#
loop_
_entity_poly.entity_id
_entity_poly.type
_entity_poly.pdbx_seq_one_letter_code
_entity_poly.pdbx_strand_id
1 'polypeptide(L)'
;MRNGADVCSHRFLMRADQEEMNKMQVSAILAAGGSGSRMGNRINKVFMPILGKTVIEHTVDVFLKTECIDRVIIVTRKEDMEECKKLFRGKPVVTALGGSTRQESVYNGLKLIDDGIVVIHDAARPIISPELIEECVRQCEMTGAAAAGIPCVDTLKRIDKEGFTVETVAREEIVRIQTPQVFKLDKIKKAHKLAAEDGFSATDDCALFEKYIGRVKVVWGDESNIKVTYPKDLIFAERMLEK
;
A
#
# COMPACT_ATOMS: atom_id res chain seq x y z
N MET A 1 -30.64 48.35 -12.64
CA MET A 1 -30.81 47.05 -11.97
C MET A 1 -29.83 46.09 -12.61
N ARG A 2 -28.64 45.89 -12.02
CA ARG A 2 -27.64 44.95 -12.54
C ARG A 2 -27.84 43.61 -11.86
N ASN A 3 -27.89 42.55 -12.65
CA ASN A 3 -28.33 41.22 -12.33
C ASN A 3 -27.50 40.56 -11.21
N GLY A 4 -28.17 40.17 -10.12
CA GLY A 4 -27.60 39.38 -9.01
C GLY A 4 -27.29 37.88 -9.32
N ALA A 5 -27.52 37.45 -10.56
CA ALA A 5 -27.27 36.06 -11.00
C ALA A 5 -25.81 35.77 -11.32
N ASP A 6 -25.02 36.77 -11.76
CA ASP A 6 -23.61 36.57 -12.14
C ASP A 6 -22.63 36.39 -10.96
N VAL A 7 -22.97 36.97 -9.80
CA VAL A 7 -22.08 36.92 -8.62
C VAL A 7 -22.16 35.57 -7.93
N CYS A 8 -23.31 34.88 -8.01
CA CYS A 8 -23.49 33.56 -7.40
C CYS A 8 -22.75 32.46 -8.19
N SER A 9 -22.81 32.52 -9.52
CA SER A 9 -22.12 31.59 -10.42
C SER A 9 -20.60 31.70 -10.32
N HIS A 10 -20.07 32.94 -10.24
CA HIS A 10 -18.62 33.17 -10.05
C HIS A 10 -18.10 32.68 -8.70
N ARG A 11 -18.89 32.84 -7.62
CA ARG A 11 -18.51 32.30 -6.29
C ARG A 11 -18.57 30.80 -6.22
N PHE A 12 -19.47 30.17 -6.96
CA PHE A 12 -19.56 28.69 -7.01
C PHE A 12 -18.41 28.07 -7.82
N LEU A 13 -18.05 28.67 -8.94
CA LEU A 13 -16.90 28.28 -9.76
C LEU A 13 -15.58 28.52 -9.03
N MET A 14 -15.39 29.66 -8.38
CA MET A 14 -14.20 29.95 -7.58
C MET A 14 -14.05 29.02 -6.35
N ARG A 15 -15.14 28.53 -5.77
CA ARG A 15 -15.09 27.53 -4.70
C ARG A 15 -14.72 26.15 -5.23
N ALA A 16 -15.27 25.73 -6.36
CA ALA A 16 -14.90 24.47 -7.00
C ALA A 16 -13.42 24.46 -7.41
N ASP A 17 -12.92 25.54 -8.01
CA ASP A 17 -11.50 25.71 -8.37
C ASP A 17 -10.59 25.78 -7.14
N GLN A 18 -11.04 26.32 -6.00
CA GLN A 18 -10.29 26.33 -4.74
C GLN A 18 -10.33 24.98 -4.00
N GLU A 19 -11.40 24.23 -4.14
CA GLU A 19 -11.50 22.86 -3.60
C GLU A 19 -10.64 21.88 -4.43
N GLU A 20 -10.58 22.03 -5.76
CA GLU A 20 -9.65 21.27 -6.60
C GLU A 20 -8.18 21.64 -6.35
N MET A 21 -7.86 22.93 -6.13
CA MET A 21 -6.50 23.38 -5.79
C MET A 21 -6.01 22.92 -4.41
N ASN A 22 -6.89 22.43 -3.54
CA ASN A 22 -6.55 22.00 -2.18
C ASN A 22 -6.59 20.49 -1.99
N LYS A 23 -6.85 19.70 -3.04
CA LYS A 23 -6.82 18.25 -2.99
C LYS A 23 -5.36 17.78 -2.91
N MET A 24 -4.97 17.18 -1.79
CA MET A 24 -3.63 16.59 -1.65
C MET A 24 -3.46 15.47 -2.68
N GLN A 25 -2.36 15.51 -3.43
CA GLN A 25 -2.02 14.46 -4.38
C GLN A 25 -1.82 13.11 -3.67
N VAL A 26 -2.39 12.05 -4.20
CA VAL A 26 -2.27 10.70 -3.65
C VAL A 26 -1.47 9.82 -4.63
N SER A 27 -0.29 9.41 -4.21
CA SER A 27 0.57 8.51 -4.98
C SER A 27 0.60 7.12 -4.38
N ALA A 28 0.45 6.08 -5.19
CA ALA A 28 0.60 4.69 -4.76
C ALA A 28 2.00 4.16 -5.06
N ILE A 29 2.62 3.48 -4.09
CA ILE A 29 3.85 2.69 -4.27
C ILE A 29 3.48 1.22 -4.14
N LEU A 30 3.62 0.48 -5.23
CA LEU A 30 3.40 -0.97 -5.27
C LEU A 30 4.75 -1.69 -5.13
N ALA A 31 4.97 -2.33 -3.97
CA ALA A 31 6.20 -3.04 -3.67
C ALA A 31 6.23 -4.42 -4.35
N ALA A 32 7.02 -4.56 -5.43
CA ALA A 32 7.15 -5.76 -6.25
C ALA A 32 8.54 -6.44 -6.15
N GLY A 33 9.40 -6.02 -5.21
CA GLY A 33 10.79 -6.47 -5.08
C GLY A 33 11.02 -7.81 -4.35
N GLY A 34 9.98 -8.55 -3.97
CA GLY A 34 10.12 -9.81 -3.24
C GLY A 34 10.79 -10.92 -4.05
N SER A 35 11.75 -11.66 -3.46
CA SER A 35 12.51 -12.73 -4.13
C SER A 35 11.68 -13.97 -4.53
N GLY A 36 10.43 -14.10 -4.02
CA GLY A 36 9.60 -15.29 -4.28
C GLY A 36 10.16 -16.62 -3.76
N SER A 37 11.20 -16.60 -2.92
CA SER A 37 11.93 -17.80 -2.46
C SER A 37 11.03 -18.90 -1.88
N ARG A 38 9.92 -18.52 -1.24
CA ARG A 38 8.93 -19.47 -0.66
C ARG A 38 8.05 -20.15 -1.72
N MET A 39 8.07 -19.72 -2.96
CA MET A 39 7.32 -20.32 -4.07
C MET A 39 8.09 -21.45 -4.76
N GLY A 40 9.36 -21.70 -4.39
CA GLY A 40 10.21 -22.73 -5.01
C GLY A 40 10.65 -22.43 -6.45
N ASN A 41 10.22 -21.30 -7.02
CA ASN A 41 10.51 -20.91 -8.40
C ASN A 41 11.51 -19.75 -8.46
N ARG A 42 12.27 -19.67 -9.58
CA ARG A 42 13.14 -18.53 -9.92
C ARG A 42 12.36 -17.29 -10.33
N ILE A 43 11.06 -17.44 -10.66
CA ILE A 43 10.19 -16.36 -11.11
C ILE A 43 9.61 -15.64 -9.91
N ASN A 44 9.62 -14.30 -9.93
CA ASN A 44 8.97 -13.49 -8.91
C ASN A 44 7.46 -13.73 -8.95
N LYS A 45 6.89 -14.10 -7.81
CA LYS A 45 5.48 -14.48 -7.65
C LYS A 45 4.46 -13.44 -8.15
N VAL A 46 4.84 -12.17 -8.21
CA VAL A 46 3.94 -11.11 -8.71
C VAL A 46 3.71 -11.20 -10.22
N PHE A 47 4.57 -11.91 -10.95
CA PHE A 47 4.41 -12.18 -12.39
C PHE A 47 3.75 -13.54 -12.68
N MET A 48 3.33 -14.28 -11.65
CA MET A 48 2.59 -15.53 -11.87
C MET A 48 1.19 -15.24 -12.42
N PRO A 49 0.71 -16.03 -13.40
CA PRO A 49 -0.58 -15.80 -14.03
C PRO A 49 -1.74 -16.23 -13.12
N ILE A 50 -2.80 -15.44 -13.13
CA ILE A 50 -4.13 -15.72 -12.55
C ILE A 50 -5.16 -15.20 -13.57
N LEU A 51 -6.10 -16.03 -14.04
CA LEU A 51 -7.19 -15.64 -14.95
C LEU A 51 -6.73 -14.80 -16.15
N GLY A 52 -5.63 -15.21 -16.78
CA GLY A 52 -5.09 -14.55 -17.99
C GLY A 52 -4.31 -13.26 -17.78
N LYS A 53 -4.14 -12.79 -16.51
CA LYS A 53 -3.30 -11.67 -16.10
C LYS A 53 -2.31 -12.11 -15.04
N THR A 54 -1.23 -11.37 -14.84
CA THR A 54 -0.32 -11.60 -13.71
C THR A 54 -0.91 -11.04 -12.41
N VAL A 55 -0.44 -11.55 -11.27
CA VAL A 55 -0.83 -11.04 -9.93
C VAL A 55 -0.67 -9.51 -9.85
N ILE A 56 0.45 -8.98 -10.35
CA ILE A 56 0.71 -7.53 -10.32
C ILE A 56 -0.24 -6.76 -11.24
N GLU A 57 -0.67 -7.32 -12.39
CA GLU A 57 -1.64 -6.64 -13.26
C GLU A 57 -2.99 -6.48 -12.58
N HIS A 58 -3.46 -7.52 -11.85
CA HIS A 58 -4.68 -7.40 -11.05
C HIS A 58 -4.55 -6.29 -10.02
N THR A 59 -3.45 -6.24 -9.28
CA THR A 59 -3.21 -5.19 -8.28
C THR A 59 -3.19 -3.80 -8.92
N VAL A 60 -2.41 -3.62 -9.99
CA VAL A 60 -2.28 -2.32 -10.69
C VAL A 60 -3.62 -1.87 -11.25
N ASP A 61 -4.41 -2.78 -11.84
CA ASP A 61 -5.71 -2.43 -12.42
C ASP A 61 -6.68 -1.88 -11.37
N VAL A 62 -6.64 -2.36 -10.12
CA VAL A 62 -7.44 -1.80 -9.01
C VAL A 62 -6.98 -0.38 -8.69
N PHE A 63 -5.67 -0.17 -8.52
CA PHE A 63 -5.13 1.16 -8.19
C PHE A 63 -5.38 2.19 -9.29
N LEU A 64 -5.32 1.80 -10.57
CA LEU A 64 -5.63 2.68 -11.70
C LEU A 64 -7.12 3.03 -11.83
N LYS A 65 -8.01 2.24 -11.21
CA LYS A 65 -9.46 2.47 -11.18
C LYS A 65 -9.93 3.23 -9.95
N THR A 66 -9.09 3.33 -8.91
CA THR A 66 -9.42 4.00 -7.65
C THR A 66 -9.34 5.52 -7.85
N GLU A 67 -10.45 6.22 -7.68
CA GLU A 67 -10.60 7.65 -8.03
C GLU A 67 -9.67 8.58 -7.24
N CYS A 68 -9.33 8.21 -6.01
CA CYS A 68 -8.44 9.03 -5.20
C CYS A 68 -6.96 8.87 -5.56
N ILE A 69 -6.57 7.92 -6.42
CA ILE A 69 -5.17 7.67 -6.78
C ILE A 69 -4.79 8.45 -8.04
N ASP A 70 -3.89 9.42 -7.89
CA ASP A 70 -3.40 10.25 -8.98
C ASP A 70 -2.20 9.63 -9.73
N ARG A 71 -1.41 8.78 -9.04
CA ARG A 71 -0.18 8.23 -9.60
C ARG A 71 0.12 6.84 -9.05
N VAL A 72 0.59 5.93 -9.92
CA VAL A 72 1.03 4.59 -9.53
C VAL A 72 2.53 4.41 -9.84
N ILE A 73 3.30 4.01 -8.83
CA ILE A 73 4.74 3.73 -8.91
C ILE A 73 4.94 2.26 -8.54
N ILE A 74 5.52 1.48 -9.44
CA ILE A 74 5.90 0.09 -9.16
C ILE A 74 7.39 0.06 -8.83
N VAL A 75 7.73 -0.45 -7.65
CA VAL A 75 9.13 -0.63 -7.25
C VAL A 75 9.47 -2.10 -7.36
N THR A 76 10.38 -2.43 -8.28
CA THR A 76 10.73 -3.80 -8.62
C THR A 76 12.24 -4.05 -8.62
N ARG A 77 12.67 -5.33 -8.66
CA ARG A 77 14.07 -5.70 -8.73
C ARG A 77 14.64 -5.37 -10.12
N LYS A 78 15.97 -5.29 -10.19
CA LYS A 78 16.69 -5.04 -11.45
C LYS A 78 16.36 -6.09 -12.52
N GLU A 79 16.30 -7.35 -12.12
CA GLU A 79 16.02 -8.49 -12.98
C GLU A 79 14.61 -8.45 -13.58
N ASP A 80 13.66 -7.88 -12.87
CA ASP A 80 12.25 -7.83 -13.24
C ASP A 80 11.87 -6.51 -13.96
N MET A 81 12.79 -5.55 -14.05
CA MET A 81 12.53 -4.19 -14.54
C MET A 81 12.01 -4.16 -15.98
N GLU A 82 12.66 -4.88 -16.88
CA GLU A 82 12.29 -4.87 -18.29
C GLU A 82 10.94 -5.57 -18.55
N GLU A 83 10.67 -6.64 -17.81
CA GLU A 83 9.37 -7.32 -17.88
C GLU A 83 8.27 -6.41 -17.34
N CYS A 84 8.50 -5.74 -16.21
CA CYS A 84 7.57 -4.78 -15.63
C CYS A 84 7.27 -3.64 -16.61
N LYS A 85 8.29 -3.02 -17.23
CA LYS A 85 8.10 -1.98 -18.24
C LYS A 85 7.32 -2.46 -19.46
N LYS A 86 7.58 -3.68 -19.92
CA LYS A 86 6.87 -4.29 -21.06
C LYS A 86 5.40 -4.49 -20.72
N LEU A 87 5.10 -5.03 -19.53
CA LEU A 87 3.76 -5.37 -19.07
C LEU A 87 2.86 -4.12 -18.92
N PHE A 88 3.45 -3.00 -18.48
CA PHE A 88 2.72 -1.75 -18.26
C PHE A 88 2.96 -0.68 -19.32
N ARG A 89 3.45 -1.07 -20.49
CA ARG A 89 3.65 -0.13 -21.62
C ARG A 89 2.32 0.54 -22.00
N GLY A 90 2.31 1.88 -22.04
CA GLY A 90 1.13 2.66 -22.39
C GLY A 90 0.12 2.86 -21.24
N LYS A 91 0.36 2.28 -20.05
CA LYS A 91 -0.41 2.60 -18.84
C LYS A 91 0.24 3.76 -18.07
N PRO A 92 -0.52 4.56 -17.30
CA PRO A 92 0.01 5.68 -16.50
C PRO A 92 0.71 5.18 -15.22
N VAL A 93 1.75 4.39 -15.41
CA VAL A 93 2.52 3.74 -14.34
C VAL A 93 3.99 4.09 -14.49
N VAL A 94 4.63 4.47 -13.37
CA VAL A 94 6.07 4.69 -13.28
C VAL A 94 6.74 3.45 -12.69
N THR A 95 7.83 2.98 -13.28
CA THR A 95 8.64 1.89 -12.71
C THR A 95 9.90 2.45 -12.08
N ALA A 96 10.24 1.97 -10.89
CA ALA A 96 11.41 2.35 -10.13
C ALA A 96 12.21 1.13 -9.68
N LEU A 97 13.53 1.32 -9.56
CA LEU A 97 14.42 0.28 -9.05
C LEU A 97 14.30 0.18 -7.53
N GLY A 98 14.08 -1.03 -7.02
CA GLY A 98 14.11 -1.35 -5.60
C GLY A 98 15.51 -1.31 -5.00
N GLY A 99 15.57 -1.45 -3.69
CA GLY A 99 16.79 -1.60 -2.91
C GLY A 99 17.04 -3.06 -2.53
N SER A 100 18.01 -3.26 -1.65
CA SER A 100 18.37 -4.59 -1.09
C SER A 100 17.31 -5.13 -0.11
N THR A 101 16.53 -4.22 0.49
CA THR A 101 15.47 -4.55 1.44
C THR A 101 14.12 -3.98 0.96
N ARG A 102 13.00 -4.44 1.60
CA ARG A 102 11.68 -3.86 1.37
C ARG A 102 11.67 -2.38 1.76
N GLN A 103 12.27 -2.03 2.89
CA GLN A 103 12.37 -0.66 3.39
C GLN A 103 13.10 0.25 2.40
N GLU A 104 14.26 -0.15 1.87
CA GLU A 104 14.99 0.60 0.84
C GLU A 104 14.19 0.71 -0.46
N SER A 105 13.49 -0.36 -0.86
CA SER A 105 12.66 -0.36 -2.05
C SER A 105 11.54 0.68 -1.93
N VAL A 106 10.83 0.71 -0.82
CA VAL A 106 9.81 1.73 -0.54
C VAL A 106 10.42 3.12 -0.54
N TYR A 107 11.56 3.32 0.13
CA TYR A 107 12.24 4.62 0.16
C TYR A 107 12.63 5.12 -1.24
N ASN A 108 13.06 4.22 -2.14
CA ASN A 108 13.34 4.59 -3.52
C ASN A 108 12.09 5.06 -4.26
N GLY A 109 10.93 4.46 -4.00
CA GLY A 109 9.65 4.94 -4.50
C GLY A 109 9.27 6.31 -3.93
N LEU A 110 9.45 6.52 -2.62
CA LEU A 110 9.17 7.79 -1.94
C LEU A 110 9.97 8.98 -2.50
N LYS A 111 11.18 8.75 -3.01
CA LYS A 111 12.01 9.80 -3.63
C LYS A 111 11.41 10.36 -4.91
N LEU A 112 10.48 9.65 -5.55
CA LEU A 112 9.83 10.07 -6.80
C LEU A 112 8.56 10.88 -6.59
N ILE A 113 8.18 11.13 -5.34
CA ILE A 113 6.97 11.86 -4.95
C ILE A 113 7.42 13.12 -4.20
N ASP A 114 6.86 14.27 -4.55
CA ASP A 114 7.29 15.55 -3.98
C ASP A 114 6.49 15.92 -2.73
N ASP A 115 5.16 15.73 -2.75
CA ASP A 115 4.25 16.07 -1.65
C ASP A 115 3.01 15.16 -1.59
N GLY A 116 2.09 15.43 -0.67
CA GLY A 116 0.79 14.79 -0.57
C GLY A 116 0.75 13.55 0.33
N ILE A 117 -0.03 12.57 -0.08
CA ILE A 117 -0.25 11.29 0.60
C ILE A 117 0.37 10.16 -0.20
N VAL A 118 0.98 9.21 0.49
CA VAL A 118 1.47 7.98 -0.13
C VAL A 118 0.73 6.75 0.38
N VAL A 119 0.28 5.92 -0.55
CA VAL A 119 -0.31 4.60 -0.32
C VAL A 119 0.73 3.55 -0.64
N ILE A 120 1.22 2.83 0.36
CA ILE A 120 2.20 1.75 0.19
C ILE A 120 1.45 0.43 0.21
N HIS A 121 1.59 -0.35 -0.88
CA HIS A 121 0.88 -1.62 -1.01
C HIS A 121 1.79 -2.73 -1.56
N ASP A 122 1.59 -3.95 -1.05
CA ASP A 122 2.28 -5.12 -1.57
C ASP A 122 1.69 -5.52 -2.93
N ALA A 123 2.46 -5.48 -4.01
CA ALA A 123 2.02 -5.88 -5.34
C ALA A 123 1.53 -7.34 -5.43
N ALA A 124 1.77 -8.13 -4.39
CA ALA A 124 1.30 -9.51 -4.24
C ALA A 124 -0.07 -9.65 -3.56
N ARG A 125 -0.85 -8.57 -3.42
CA ARG A 125 -2.24 -8.60 -2.88
C ARG A 125 -3.24 -8.16 -3.95
N PRO A 126 -3.63 -9.06 -4.86
CA PRO A 126 -4.44 -8.70 -6.02
C PRO A 126 -5.93 -8.49 -5.71
N ILE A 127 -6.39 -8.79 -4.49
CA ILE A 127 -7.81 -8.78 -4.11
C ILE A 127 -8.13 -7.57 -3.21
N ILE A 128 -7.41 -6.49 -3.38
CA ILE A 128 -7.72 -5.24 -2.70
C ILE A 128 -8.93 -4.56 -3.35
N SER A 129 -9.79 -3.91 -2.57
CA SER A 129 -10.90 -3.13 -3.11
C SER A 129 -10.58 -1.64 -3.15
N PRO A 130 -11.15 -0.88 -4.12
CA PRO A 130 -11.04 0.58 -4.15
C PRO A 130 -11.52 1.24 -2.86
N GLU A 131 -12.64 0.79 -2.30
CA GLU A 131 -13.25 1.34 -1.10
C GLU A 131 -12.32 1.25 0.12
N LEU A 132 -11.56 0.16 0.25
CA LEU A 132 -10.57 0.03 1.33
C LEU A 132 -9.38 0.99 1.14
N ILE A 133 -8.96 1.21 -0.09
CA ILE A 133 -7.90 2.19 -0.41
C ILE A 133 -8.38 3.59 -0.04
N GLU A 134 -9.56 3.99 -0.50
CA GLU A 134 -10.18 5.29 -0.25
C GLU A 134 -10.39 5.56 1.24
N GLU A 135 -10.89 4.57 1.99
CA GLU A 135 -11.07 4.70 3.44
C GLU A 135 -9.72 4.87 4.17
N CYS A 136 -8.68 4.13 3.77
CA CYS A 136 -7.35 4.31 4.33
C CYS A 136 -6.78 5.71 4.03
N VAL A 137 -6.98 6.24 2.82
CA VAL A 137 -6.59 7.61 2.45
C VAL A 137 -7.34 8.63 3.31
N ARG A 138 -8.66 8.52 3.41
CA ARG A 138 -9.50 9.40 4.23
C ARG A 138 -9.07 9.40 5.71
N GLN A 139 -8.77 8.23 6.28
CA GLN A 139 -8.29 8.13 7.66
C GLN A 139 -6.89 8.74 7.82
N CYS A 140 -6.01 8.58 6.83
CA CYS A 140 -4.69 9.22 6.83
C CYS A 140 -4.78 10.75 6.77
N GLU A 141 -5.72 11.32 6.02
CA GLU A 141 -5.96 12.76 5.98
C GLU A 141 -6.23 13.32 7.38
N MET A 142 -7.05 12.63 8.16
CA MET A 142 -7.47 13.03 9.52
C MET A 142 -6.40 12.76 10.58
N THR A 143 -5.67 11.65 10.48
CA THR A 143 -4.79 11.17 11.57
C THR A 143 -3.30 11.27 11.26
N GLY A 144 -2.95 11.41 9.99
CA GLY A 144 -1.58 11.47 9.50
C GLY A 144 -0.99 10.12 9.07
N ALA A 145 -1.59 9.00 9.50
CA ALA A 145 -1.24 7.65 9.06
C ALA A 145 -2.40 6.67 9.28
N ALA A 146 -2.62 5.76 8.34
CA ALA A 146 -3.60 4.69 8.46
C ALA A 146 -3.11 3.40 7.80
N ALA A 147 -3.59 2.26 8.25
CA ALA A 147 -3.26 0.96 7.66
C ALA A 147 -4.45 0.01 7.72
N ALA A 148 -4.60 -0.78 6.66
CA ALA A 148 -5.57 -1.87 6.67
C ALA A 148 -5.14 -2.96 7.65
N GLY A 149 -6.10 -3.53 8.37
CA GLY A 149 -5.85 -4.61 9.31
C GLY A 149 -7.09 -5.43 9.57
N ILE A 150 -6.90 -6.68 9.97
CA ILE A 150 -7.99 -7.61 10.29
C ILE A 150 -7.79 -8.18 11.70
N PRO A 151 -8.89 -8.53 12.40
CA PRO A 151 -8.80 -9.12 13.74
C PRO A 151 -8.02 -10.45 13.73
N CYS A 152 -7.43 -10.80 14.87
CA CYS A 152 -6.94 -12.14 15.10
C CYS A 152 -8.10 -13.03 15.56
N VAL A 153 -8.39 -14.10 14.80
CA VAL A 153 -9.46 -15.05 15.13
C VAL A 153 -8.96 -16.20 16.00
N ASP A 154 -7.70 -16.61 15.84
CA ASP A 154 -7.09 -17.68 16.61
C ASP A 154 -6.66 -17.23 18.02
N THR A 155 -6.52 -18.19 18.93
CA THR A 155 -5.90 -17.93 20.24
C THR A 155 -4.41 -17.69 20.07
N LEU A 156 -3.94 -16.54 20.51
CA LEU A 156 -2.53 -16.17 20.45
C LEU A 156 -1.82 -16.54 21.76
N LYS A 157 -0.65 -17.14 21.63
CA LYS A 157 0.24 -17.48 22.74
C LYS A 157 1.60 -16.82 22.57
N ARG A 158 2.11 -16.23 23.64
CA ARG A 158 3.54 -15.94 23.73
C ARG A 158 4.26 -17.23 24.09
N ILE A 159 5.39 -17.48 23.43
CA ILE A 159 6.24 -18.64 23.70
C ILE A 159 7.64 -18.18 24.17
N ASP A 160 8.32 -19.02 24.95
CA ASP A 160 9.72 -18.83 25.28
C ASP A 160 10.65 -19.35 24.16
N LYS A 161 11.97 -19.28 24.39
CA LYS A 161 12.99 -19.74 23.43
C LYS A 161 12.99 -21.25 23.20
N GLU A 162 12.43 -22.00 24.13
CA GLU A 162 12.35 -23.48 24.11
C GLU A 162 11.06 -23.98 23.46
N GLY A 163 10.12 -23.05 23.14
CA GLY A 163 8.86 -23.33 22.44
C GLY A 163 7.68 -23.61 23.38
N PHE A 164 7.83 -23.42 24.70
CA PHE A 164 6.74 -23.56 25.64
C PHE A 164 5.87 -22.30 25.70
N THR A 165 4.56 -22.48 25.92
CA THR A 165 3.63 -21.37 26.08
C THR A 165 3.85 -20.68 27.42
N VAL A 166 4.01 -19.34 27.39
CA VAL A 166 4.22 -18.50 28.60
C VAL A 166 2.93 -17.83 29.02
N GLU A 167 2.20 -17.25 28.06
CA GLU A 167 0.94 -16.54 28.32
C GLU A 167 -0.02 -16.59 27.16
N THR A 168 -1.30 -16.37 27.45
CA THR A 168 -2.33 -16.09 26.42
C THR A 168 -2.41 -14.60 26.19
N VAL A 169 -2.25 -14.16 24.95
CA VAL A 169 -2.39 -12.75 24.59
C VAL A 169 -3.88 -12.44 24.35
N ALA A 170 -4.36 -11.33 24.88
CA ALA A 170 -5.72 -10.84 24.62
C ALA A 170 -5.85 -10.50 23.13
N ARG A 171 -6.49 -11.37 22.35
CA ARG A 171 -6.58 -11.25 20.88
C ARG A 171 -7.41 -10.03 20.45
N GLU A 172 -8.26 -9.53 21.31
CA GLU A 172 -9.10 -8.34 21.10
C GLU A 172 -8.27 -7.06 20.93
N GLU A 173 -7.02 -7.08 21.42
CA GLU A 173 -6.05 -5.99 21.31
C GLU A 173 -5.06 -6.19 20.14
N ILE A 174 -5.16 -7.30 19.42
CA ILE A 174 -4.21 -7.68 18.37
C ILE A 174 -4.88 -7.61 16.99
N VAL A 175 -4.19 -6.92 16.07
CA VAL A 175 -4.62 -6.80 14.68
C VAL A 175 -3.52 -7.34 13.77
N ARG A 176 -3.90 -8.13 12.80
CA ARG A 176 -3.01 -8.56 11.71
C ARG A 176 -2.97 -7.45 10.67
N ILE A 177 -1.88 -6.71 10.61
CA ILE A 177 -1.72 -5.61 9.66
C ILE A 177 -1.55 -6.14 8.25
N GLN A 178 -2.30 -5.53 7.35
CA GLN A 178 -2.24 -5.74 5.90
C GLN A 178 -1.59 -4.51 5.23
N THR A 179 -1.68 -4.45 3.92
CA THR A 179 -1.57 -3.22 3.13
C THR A 179 -2.89 -3.00 2.40
N PRO A 180 -3.30 -1.74 2.13
CA PRO A 180 -2.48 -0.54 2.07
C PRO A 180 -2.07 -0.01 3.44
N GLN A 181 -0.88 0.60 3.50
CA GLN A 181 -0.38 1.42 4.59
C GLN A 181 -0.22 2.83 4.03
N VAL A 182 -0.90 3.80 4.61
CA VAL A 182 -1.08 5.13 4.04
C VAL A 182 -0.54 6.19 4.99
N PHE A 183 0.25 7.11 4.47
CA PHE A 183 0.95 8.11 5.28
C PHE A 183 0.97 9.47 4.60
N LYS A 184 1.02 10.54 5.39
CA LYS A 184 1.49 11.84 4.89
C LYS A 184 2.95 11.72 4.50
N LEU A 185 3.27 12.15 3.28
CA LEU A 185 4.57 11.90 2.63
C LEU A 185 5.75 12.44 3.44
N ASP A 186 5.63 13.68 3.91
CA ASP A 186 6.66 14.34 4.72
C ASP A 186 7.02 13.55 5.97
N LYS A 187 6.01 13.00 6.65
CA LYS A 187 6.15 12.22 7.88
C LYS A 187 6.83 10.87 7.64
N ILE A 188 6.38 10.12 6.62
CA ILE A 188 7.00 8.81 6.35
C ILE A 188 8.42 8.96 5.78
N LYS A 189 8.70 9.97 4.95
CA LYS A 189 10.07 10.29 4.53
C LYS A 189 10.98 10.60 5.71
N LYS A 190 10.48 11.36 6.70
CA LYS A 190 11.20 11.63 7.95
C LYS A 190 11.48 10.35 8.73
N ALA A 191 10.49 9.45 8.86
CA ALA A 191 10.67 8.16 9.55
C ALA A 191 11.76 7.31 8.88
N HIS A 192 11.77 7.20 7.55
CA HIS A 192 12.80 6.48 6.81
C HIS A 192 14.18 7.08 6.99
N LYS A 193 14.30 8.42 7.02
CA LYS A 193 15.58 9.11 7.24
C LYS A 193 16.12 8.79 8.64
N LEU A 194 15.31 8.94 9.67
CA LEU A 194 15.72 8.65 11.05
C LEU A 194 16.08 7.17 11.24
N ALA A 195 15.33 6.26 10.60
CA ALA A 195 15.64 4.83 10.63
C ALA A 195 16.99 4.51 9.97
N ALA A 196 17.34 5.21 8.88
CA ALA A 196 18.65 5.05 8.23
C ALA A 196 19.80 5.57 9.12
N GLU A 197 19.60 6.70 9.82
CA GLU A 197 20.56 7.26 10.77
C GLU A 197 20.80 6.32 11.96
N ASP A 198 19.73 5.66 12.46
CA ASP A 198 19.81 4.72 13.59
C ASP A 198 20.21 3.28 13.18
N GLY A 199 20.33 2.98 11.87
CA GLY A 199 20.52 1.61 11.37
C GLY A 199 19.33 0.69 11.69
N PHE A 200 18.13 1.25 11.87
CA PHE A 200 16.93 0.49 12.22
C PHE A 200 16.27 -0.13 10.99
N SER A 201 15.99 -1.43 11.06
CA SER A 201 15.24 -2.18 10.05
C SER A 201 13.89 -2.60 10.60
N ALA A 202 12.82 -2.18 9.93
CA ALA A 202 11.45 -2.51 10.30
C ALA A 202 10.88 -3.63 9.43
N THR A 203 9.88 -4.31 9.94
CA THR A 203 9.12 -5.35 9.23
C THR A 203 8.17 -4.76 8.18
N ASP A 204 7.65 -3.55 8.45
CA ASP A 204 6.75 -2.79 7.59
C ASP A 204 6.90 -1.27 7.80
N ASP A 205 6.13 -0.47 7.04
CA ASP A 205 6.22 0.98 7.12
C ASP A 205 5.48 1.55 8.34
N CYS A 206 4.50 0.80 8.90
CA CYS A 206 3.85 1.16 10.16
C CYS A 206 4.84 1.16 11.31
N ALA A 207 5.69 0.15 11.44
CA ALA A 207 6.69 0.06 12.50
C ALA A 207 7.72 1.20 12.44
N LEU A 208 8.07 1.67 11.21
CA LEU A 208 8.89 2.87 11.05
C LEU A 208 8.17 4.12 11.55
N PHE A 209 6.92 4.30 11.12
CA PHE A 209 6.13 5.46 11.50
C PHE A 209 5.87 5.50 13.01
N GLU A 210 5.52 4.37 13.61
CA GLU A 210 5.26 4.23 15.05
C GLU A 210 6.49 4.58 15.88
N LYS A 211 7.67 4.14 15.46
CA LYS A 211 8.92 4.40 16.19
C LYS A 211 9.33 5.87 16.18
N TYR A 212 9.15 6.58 15.06
CA TYR A 212 9.76 7.90 14.87
C TYR A 212 8.78 9.06 14.80
N ILE A 213 7.51 8.80 14.49
CA ILE A 213 6.55 9.85 14.22
C ILE A 213 5.36 9.77 15.18
N GLY A 214 4.66 8.61 15.25
CA GLY A 214 3.49 8.48 16.08
C GLY A 214 2.61 7.30 15.72
N ARG A 215 1.34 7.38 16.10
CA ARG A 215 0.39 6.28 16.00
C ARG A 215 -0.16 6.13 14.58
N VAL A 216 -0.46 4.89 14.18
CA VAL A 216 -1.13 4.55 12.92
C VAL A 216 -2.57 4.14 13.21
N LYS A 217 -3.53 4.73 12.48
CA LYS A 217 -4.95 4.38 12.58
C LYS A 217 -5.22 3.08 11.85
N VAL A 218 -5.81 2.09 12.53
CA VAL A 218 -6.26 0.86 11.88
C VAL A 218 -7.58 1.13 11.16
N VAL A 219 -7.66 0.72 9.91
CA VAL A 219 -8.88 0.62 9.09
C VAL A 219 -9.20 -0.87 8.94
N TRP A 220 -10.44 -1.24 9.19
CA TRP A 220 -10.82 -2.65 9.07
C TRP A 220 -10.81 -3.08 7.60
N GLY A 221 -9.91 -4.01 7.31
CA GLY A 221 -9.73 -4.63 6.01
C GLY A 221 -10.59 -5.86 5.80
N ASP A 222 -10.23 -6.65 4.81
CA ASP A 222 -10.94 -7.88 4.45
C ASP A 222 -9.98 -9.08 4.48
N GLU A 223 -10.48 -10.24 4.90
CA GLU A 223 -9.70 -11.49 4.92
C GLU A 223 -9.31 -11.95 3.51
N SER A 224 -10.11 -11.59 2.50
CA SER A 224 -9.79 -11.88 1.10
C SER A 224 -8.58 -11.12 0.58
N ASN A 225 -8.21 -9.97 1.19
CA ASN A 225 -7.02 -9.19 0.84
C ASN A 225 -5.73 -9.91 1.27
N ILE A 226 -5.60 -11.17 0.84
CA ILE A 226 -4.44 -12.02 1.15
C ILE A 226 -3.20 -11.55 0.39
N LYS A 227 -2.04 -11.85 0.96
CA LYS A 227 -0.76 -11.72 0.27
C LYS A 227 -0.39 -13.08 -0.35
N VAL A 228 -0.40 -13.17 -1.68
CA VAL A 228 0.10 -14.34 -2.39
C VAL A 228 1.54 -14.61 -1.97
N THR A 229 1.74 -15.72 -1.26
CA THR A 229 3.04 -16.09 -0.64
C THR A 229 3.42 -17.53 -0.95
N TYR A 230 2.44 -18.41 -1.03
CA TYR A 230 2.58 -19.83 -1.33
C TYR A 230 1.74 -20.21 -2.56
N PRO A 231 2.03 -21.33 -3.26
CA PRO A 231 1.24 -21.78 -4.42
C PRO A 231 -0.26 -21.90 -4.16
N LYS A 232 -0.67 -22.34 -2.97
CA LYS A 232 -2.09 -22.44 -2.57
C LYS A 232 -2.81 -21.10 -2.56
N ASP A 233 -2.07 -20.01 -2.32
CA ASP A 233 -2.66 -18.66 -2.28
C ASP A 233 -3.10 -18.19 -3.68
N LEU A 234 -2.46 -18.71 -4.75
CA LEU A 234 -2.88 -18.43 -6.13
C LEU A 234 -4.26 -19.02 -6.41
N ILE A 235 -4.52 -20.26 -5.95
CA ILE A 235 -5.82 -20.92 -6.13
C ILE A 235 -6.91 -20.13 -5.41
N PHE A 236 -6.62 -19.66 -4.19
CA PHE A 236 -7.55 -18.82 -3.44
C PHE A 236 -7.80 -17.50 -4.16
N ALA A 237 -6.72 -16.82 -4.61
CA ALA A 237 -6.83 -15.55 -5.32
C ALA A 237 -7.64 -15.70 -6.62
N GLU A 238 -7.43 -16.77 -7.37
CA GLU A 238 -8.20 -17.08 -8.59
C GLU A 238 -9.68 -17.19 -8.30
N ARG A 239 -10.07 -17.96 -7.28
CA ARG A 239 -11.48 -18.12 -6.87
C ARG A 239 -12.15 -16.82 -6.41
N MET A 240 -11.39 -15.93 -5.78
CA MET A 240 -11.92 -14.65 -5.35
C MET A 240 -12.06 -13.65 -6.50
N LEU A 241 -11.20 -13.73 -7.52
CA LEU A 241 -11.23 -12.86 -8.71
C LEU A 241 -12.25 -13.33 -9.77
N GLU A 242 -12.74 -14.57 -9.71
CA GLU A 242 -13.80 -15.10 -10.58
C GLU A 242 -15.21 -14.53 -10.23
N LYS A 243 -15.38 -13.92 -9.06
CA LYS A 243 -16.64 -13.32 -8.59
C LYS A 243 -16.80 -11.87 -9.05
#